data_ea12763b868739c446ee952662c33ebe
#
_entry.id   ea12763b868739c446ee952662c33ebe
#
_cell.length_a   1.000
_cell.length_b   1.000
_cell.length_c   1.000
_cell.angle_alpha   90.00
_cell.angle_beta   90.00
_cell.angle_gamma   90.00
#
_symmetry.space_group_name_H-M   'P 1'
#
loop_
_entity.id
_entity.type
_entity.pdbx_description
1 polymer ?
#
loop_
_entity_poly.entity_id
_entity_poly.type
_entity_poly.pdbx_seq_one_letter_code
_entity_poly.pdbx_strand_id
1 'polypeptide(L)'
;MGSPAAGTKPEAIRCQHLSKYYGDVAALKPLDLSVPAGSVFGFLGRNGAGKTTTIRLLTGLARPTSGSAWVDGVETTRADSRARQNFGYLPQDPAFYNWMTPVEFLDYIARLFPMNRAQRRQRIEEMLSLVGLKDAETRRIGGFSGGMQQRLGIAQALIHRPPVLFLDEPTSSLDPAGRYELLDLISSLRGQVTVFLSSHILADIERVCDTIGIIREGELLLVAGRDELLSRYATNVIALEIDRDCLPLLNAFVAQVETQPWVAGLTAANNVIRVNVTDTAAARQALLPLLVQHGLLLNRYEWLRPTLEEIFLTLSQ
;
A
#
# COMPACT_ATOMS: atom_id res chain seq x y z
N MET A 1 32.83 -25.70 2.52
CA MET A 1 31.66 -25.64 1.62
C MET A 1 30.63 -24.72 2.28
N GLY A 2 30.59 -23.47 1.83
CA GLY A 2 29.69 -22.45 2.37
C GLY A 2 28.27 -22.67 1.84
N SER A 3 27.29 -22.68 2.73
CA SER A 3 25.86 -22.64 2.38
C SER A 3 25.57 -21.46 1.45
N PRO A 4 24.76 -21.63 0.40
CA PRO A 4 24.35 -20.52 -0.44
C PRO A 4 23.50 -19.56 0.39
N ALA A 5 23.88 -18.27 0.35
CA ALA A 5 23.09 -17.17 0.88
C ALA A 5 21.67 -17.23 0.32
N ALA A 6 20.68 -17.01 1.17
CA ALA A 6 19.27 -16.92 0.80
C ALA A 6 19.15 -15.97 -0.40
N GLY A 7 18.68 -16.50 -1.54
CA GLY A 7 18.65 -15.78 -2.81
C GLY A 7 17.82 -14.52 -2.70
N THR A 8 18.44 -13.35 -2.81
CA THR A 8 17.76 -12.07 -2.96
C THR A 8 16.90 -12.16 -4.23
N LYS A 9 15.58 -11.93 -4.10
CA LYS A 9 14.68 -11.86 -5.26
C LYS A 9 15.23 -10.81 -6.24
N PRO A 10 15.14 -11.06 -7.57
CA PRO A 10 15.56 -10.08 -8.55
C PRO A 10 14.84 -8.75 -8.36
N GLU A 11 15.50 -7.65 -8.65
CA GLU A 11 14.91 -6.31 -8.59
C GLU A 11 14.01 -6.09 -9.80
N ALA A 12 12.73 -5.79 -9.56
CA ALA A 12 11.78 -5.44 -10.61
C ALA A 12 11.80 -3.95 -10.95
N ILE A 13 12.09 -3.09 -9.96
CA ILE A 13 12.23 -1.64 -10.14
C ILE A 13 13.51 -1.20 -9.43
N ARG A 14 14.30 -0.38 -10.12
CA ARG A 14 15.49 0.24 -9.54
C ARG A 14 15.60 1.71 -9.95
N CYS A 15 15.88 2.59 -9.00
CA CYS A 15 16.23 3.98 -9.21
C CYS A 15 17.66 4.24 -8.70
N GLN A 16 18.41 5.05 -9.42
CA GLN A 16 19.74 5.52 -9.01
C GLN A 16 19.78 7.04 -9.14
N HIS A 17 19.84 7.74 -8.01
CA HIS A 17 19.86 9.21 -7.90
C HIS A 17 18.83 9.89 -8.79
N LEU A 18 17.66 9.23 -8.99
CA LEU A 18 16.58 9.70 -9.85
C LEU A 18 16.00 11.00 -9.31
N SER A 19 16.04 12.08 -10.07
CA SER A 19 15.53 13.36 -9.62
C SER A 19 14.72 14.11 -10.67
N LYS A 20 13.84 15.02 -10.20
CA LYS A 20 13.04 15.87 -11.07
C LYS A 20 12.87 17.26 -10.45
N TYR A 21 13.29 18.26 -11.21
CA TYR A 21 13.07 19.67 -10.91
C TYR A 21 12.24 20.31 -12.01
N TYR A 22 11.29 21.15 -11.63
CA TYR A 22 10.53 22.01 -12.52
C TYR A 22 10.87 23.48 -12.14
N GLY A 23 11.79 24.09 -12.88
CA GLY A 23 12.40 25.34 -12.46
C GLY A 23 13.09 25.15 -11.11
N ASP A 24 12.74 25.98 -10.13
CA ASP A 24 13.29 25.93 -8.76
C ASP A 24 12.58 24.92 -7.84
N VAL A 25 11.49 24.29 -8.32
CA VAL A 25 10.72 23.36 -7.50
C VAL A 25 11.27 21.94 -7.63
N ALA A 26 11.76 21.38 -6.52
CA ALA A 26 12.17 19.99 -6.42
C ALA A 26 10.94 19.08 -6.29
N ALA A 27 10.42 18.58 -7.41
CA ALA A 27 9.29 17.64 -7.41
C ALA A 27 9.73 16.23 -6.98
N LEU A 28 11.00 15.86 -7.21
CA LEU A 28 11.65 14.67 -6.68
C LEU A 28 13.12 14.98 -6.46
N LYS A 29 13.58 14.90 -5.22
CA LYS A 29 14.98 14.94 -4.83
C LYS A 29 15.66 13.64 -5.24
N PRO A 30 17.02 13.53 -5.23
CA PRO A 30 17.70 12.30 -5.61
C PRO A 30 17.14 11.08 -4.88
N LEU A 31 16.53 10.17 -5.64
CA LEU A 31 15.88 8.96 -5.15
C LEU A 31 16.71 7.74 -5.52
N ASP A 32 17.10 6.96 -4.50
CA ASP A 32 17.62 5.61 -4.63
C ASP A 32 16.56 4.64 -4.10
N LEU A 33 16.09 3.71 -4.96
CA LEU A 33 15.02 2.78 -4.62
C LEU A 33 15.25 1.44 -5.31
N SER A 34 14.99 0.35 -4.60
CA SER A 34 14.94 -1.00 -5.11
C SER A 34 13.63 -1.67 -4.67
N VAL A 35 12.90 -2.27 -5.63
CA VAL A 35 11.66 -3.01 -5.36
C VAL A 35 11.83 -4.45 -5.84
N PRO A 36 11.67 -5.45 -4.95
CA PRO A 36 11.79 -6.86 -5.29
C PRO A 36 10.68 -7.33 -6.23
N ALA A 37 11.00 -8.27 -7.14
CA ALA A 37 10.03 -8.87 -8.04
C ALA A 37 8.93 -9.64 -7.28
N GLY A 38 7.69 -9.54 -7.77
CA GLY A 38 6.52 -10.22 -7.23
C GLY A 38 5.99 -9.65 -5.89
N SER A 39 6.53 -8.51 -5.43
CA SER A 39 6.04 -7.83 -4.23
C SER A 39 4.96 -6.80 -4.55
N VAL A 40 4.16 -6.44 -3.55
CA VAL A 40 3.30 -5.27 -3.56
C VAL A 40 4.00 -4.17 -2.77
N PHE A 41 4.53 -3.17 -3.47
CA PHE A 41 5.24 -2.04 -2.90
C PHE A 41 4.31 -0.83 -2.79
N GLY A 42 4.16 -0.30 -1.59
CA GLY A 42 3.38 0.89 -1.30
C GLY A 42 4.23 2.14 -1.25
N PHE A 43 3.91 3.15 -2.06
CA PHE A 43 4.57 4.44 -2.06
C PHE A 43 3.67 5.50 -1.42
N LEU A 44 3.89 5.74 -0.13
CA LEU A 44 3.04 6.52 0.75
C LEU A 44 3.52 7.97 0.86
N GLY A 45 2.61 8.92 0.73
CA GLY A 45 2.92 10.34 0.95
C GLY A 45 1.70 11.24 0.76
N ARG A 46 1.75 12.45 1.31
CA ARG A 46 0.69 13.47 1.13
C ARG A 46 0.57 13.88 -0.34
N ASN A 47 -0.53 14.57 -0.66
CA ASN A 47 -0.67 15.18 -1.98
C ASN A 47 0.45 16.19 -2.21
N GLY A 48 1.06 16.15 -3.42
CA GLY A 48 2.23 16.97 -3.75
C GLY A 48 3.58 16.41 -3.26
N ALA A 49 3.62 15.27 -2.56
CA ALA A 49 4.88 14.69 -2.06
C ALA A 49 5.84 14.16 -3.15
N GLY A 50 5.40 14.06 -4.42
CA GLY A 50 6.23 13.58 -5.53
C GLY A 50 5.84 12.19 -6.07
N LYS A 51 4.77 11.55 -5.55
CA LYS A 51 4.35 10.18 -5.93
C LYS A 51 4.08 10.02 -7.43
N THR A 52 3.15 10.80 -7.98
CA THR A 52 2.83 10.79 -9.41
C THR A 52 4.03 11.17 -10.27
N THR A 53 4.88 12.11 -9.83
CA THR A 53 6.12 12.46 -10.51
C THR A 53 7.05 11.26 -10.60
N THR A 54 7.23 10.53 -9.51
CA THR A 54 8.05 9.31 -9.48
C THR A 54 7.51 8.26 -10.43
N ILE A 55 6.20 7.98 -10.43
CA ILE A 55 5.59 7.01 -11.37
C ILE A 55 5.79 7.47 -12.83
N ARG A 56 5.60 8.75 -13.13
CA ARG A 56 5.83 9.28 -14.49
C ARG A 56 7.27 9.14 -14.96
N LEU A 57 8.25 9.26 -14.06
CA LEU A 57 9.66 9.02 -14.35
C LEU A 57 9.91 7.53 -14.60
N LEU A 58 9.39 6.64 -13.73
CA LEU A 58 9.50 5.19 -13.85
C LEU A 58 8.86 4.64 -15.13
N THR A 59 7.78 5.25 -15.59
CA THR A 59 7.07 4.87 -16.83
C THR A 59 7.57 5.59 -18.08
N GLY A 60 8.60 6.47 -17.94
CA GLY A 60 9.13 7.26 -19.05
C GLY A 60 8.15 8.31 -19.61
N LEU A 61 7.06 8.63 -18.88
CA LEU A 61 6.11 9.70 -19.21
C LEU A 61 6.66 11.08 -18.88
N ALA A 62 7.70 11.14 -18.01
CA ALA A 62 8.46 12.36 -17.76
C ALA A 62 9.97 12.05 -17.86
N ARG A 63 10.74 13.05 -18.32
CA ARG A 63 12.20 12.94 -18.34
C ARG A 63 12.77 13.38 -16.99
N PRO A 64 13.73 12.63 -16.41
CA PRO A 64 14.41 13.06 -15.20
C PRO A 64 15.27 14.29 -15.44
N THR A 65 15.57 15.03 -14.38
CA THR A 65 16.60 16.06 -14.39
C THR A 65 17.98 15.41 -14.26
N SER A 66 18.10 14.40 -13.39
CA SER A 66 19.30 13.56 -13.29
C SER A 66 18.96 12.15 -12.80
N GLY A 67 19.93 11.24 -12.87
CA GLY A 67 19.77 9.86 -12.47
C GLY A 67 19.08 8.99 -13.52
N SER A 68 18.87 7.72 -13.18
CA SER A 68 18.30 6.70 -14.07
C SER A 68 17.32 5.79 -13.32
N ALA A 69 16.40 5.19 -14.08
CA ALA A 69 15.46 4.20 -13.56
C ALA A 69 15.37 3.00 -14.50
N TRP A 70 15.17 1.82 -13.92
CA TRP A 70 15.01 0.55 -14.63
C TRP A 70 13.74 -0.14 -14.14
N VAL A 71 13.02 -0.72 -15.09
CA VAL A 71 11.86 -1.57 -14.84
C VAL A 71 12.12 -2.91 -15.53
N ASP A 72 12.10 -3.99 -14.75
CA ASP A 72 12.44 -5.35 -15.22
C ASP A 72 13.77 -5.39 -16.01
N GLY A 73 14.80 -4.71 -15.47
CA GLY A 73 16.14 -4.63 -16.06
C GLY A 73 16.27 -3.69 -17.27
N VAL A 74 15.16 -3.10 -17.77
CA VAL A 74 15.18 -2.17 -18.91
C VAL A 74 15.16 -0.72 -18.42
N GLU A 75 16.10 0.09 -18.88
CA GLU A 75 16.17 1.50 -18.53
C GLU A 75 15.00 2.28 -19.16
N THR A 76 14.17 2.90 -18.32
CA THR A 76 12.96 3.63 -18.74
C THR A 76 13.22 5.12 -18.96
N THR A 77 14.30 5.66 -18.41
CA THR A 77 14.66 7.08 -18.52
C THR A 77 15.21 7.47 -19.89
N ARG A 78 15.60 6.50 -20.71
CA ARG A 78 15.91 6.69 -22.13
C ARG A 78 14.67 6.45 -22.98
N ALA A 79 14.59 7.13 -24.12
CA ALA A 79 13.45 7.05 -25.05
C ALA A 79 13.45 5.70 -25.81
N ASP A 80 13.36 4.58 -25.09
CA ASP A 80 13.23 3.24 -25.67
C ASP A 80 11.77 2.76 -25.55
N SER A 81 11.12 2.53 -26.68
CA SER A 81 9.76 2.02 -26.74
C SER A 81 9.60 0.61 -26.15
N ARG A 82 10.68 -0.18 -26.09
CA ARG A 82 10.69 -1.54 -25.54
C ARG A 82 10.41 -1.56 -24.05
N ALA A 83 10.81 -0.51 -23.33
CA ALA A 83 10.54 -0.40 -21.90
C ALA A 83 9.03 -0.44 -21.58
N ARG A 84 8.17 0.04 -22.48
CA ARG A 84 6.71 0.07 -22.29
C ARG A 84 6.04 -1.30 -22.29
N GLN A 85 6.71 -2.32 -22.77
CA GLN A 85 6.21 -3.71 -22.73
C GLN A 85 6.41 -4.36 -21.36
N ASN A 86 7.29 -3.79 -20.54
CA ASN A 86 7.65 -4.35 -19.24
C ASN A 86 6.79 -3.85 -18.09
N PHE A 87 5.85 -2.95 -18.34
CA PHE A 87 4.95 -2.48 -17.30
C PHE A 87 3.54 -2.17 -17.81
N GLY A 88 2.56 -2.32 -16.93
CA GLY A 88 1.23 -1.72 -17.04
C GLY A 88 1.15 -0.45 -16.19
N TYR A 89 0.32 0.50 -16.59
CA TYR A 89 0.12 1.73 -15.84
C TYR A 89 -1.36 2.09 -15.77
N LEU A 90 -1.85 2.32 -14.56
CA LEU A 90 -3.15 2.88 -14.27
C LEU A 90 -2.95 4.29 -13.68
N PRO A 91 -3.31 5.36 -14.39
CA PRO A 91 -3.32 6.70 -13.84
C PRO A 91 -4.46 6.87 -12.80
N GLN A 92 -4.38 7.91 -11.99
CA GLN A 92 -5.40 8.25 -10.99
C GLN A 92 -6.79 8.37 -11.61
N ASP A 93 -6.89 9.08 -12.75
CA ASP A 93 -8.11 9.29 -13.51
C ASP A 93 -7.96 8.63 -14.90
N PRO A 94 -8.34 7.34 -15.05
CA PRO A 94 -8.25 6.65 -16.32
C PRO A 94 -9.31 7.14 -17.29
N ALA A 95 -8.90 7.37 -18.55
CA ALA A 95 -9.79 7.81 -19.62
C ALA A 95 -10.14 6.66 -20.56
N PHE A 96 -11.41 6.54 -20.89
CA PHE A 96 -11.94 5.49 -21.75
C PHE A 96 -12.79 6.06 -22.91
N TYR A 97 -12.98 5.26 -23.93
CA TYR A 97 -13.97 5.55 -24.97
C TYR A 97 -15.36 5.13 -24.50
N ASN A 98 -16.16 6.07 -24.03
CA ASN A 98 -17.43 5.83 -23.35
C ASN A 98 -18.49 5.09 -24.20
N TRP A 99 -18.35 5.13 -25.52
CA TRP A 99 -19.24 4.41 -26.46
C TRP A 99 -18.88 2.95 -26.68
N MET A 100 -17.66 2.53 -26.27
CA MET A 100 -17.20 1.15 -26.36
C MET A 100 -17.72 0.30 -25.22
N THR A 101 -17.81 -1.00 -25.46
CA THR A 101 -17.91 -2.02 -24.40
C THR A 101 -16.51 -2.36 -23.89
N PRO A 102 -16.37 -2.98 -22.69
CA PRO A 102 -15.09 -3.46 -22.19
C PRO A 102 -14.36 -4.39 -23.17
N VAL A 103 -15.09 -5.29 -23.81
CA VAL A 103 -14.51 -6.21 -24.81
C VAL A 103 -13.92 -5.46 -25.99
N GLU A 104 -14.67 -4.51 -26.57
CA GLU A 104 -14.20 -3.70 -27.69
C GLU A 104 -12.98 -2.87 -27.30
N PHE A 105 -13.03 -2.25 -26.13
CA PHE A 105 -11.93 -1.45 -25.62
C PHE A 105 -10.67 -2.28 -25.37
N LEU A 106 -10.80 -3.41 -24.68
CA LEU A 106 -9.65 -4.28 -24.41
C LEU A 106 -9.09 -4.92 -25.70
N ASP A 107 -9.93 -5.27 -26.70
CA ASP A 107 -9.43 -5.73 -28.00
C ASP A 107 -8.67 -4.63 -28.73
N TYR A 108 -9.17 -3.38 -28.67
CA TYR A 108 -8.47 -2.23 -29.23
C TYR A 108 -7.07 -2.06 -28.65
N ILE A 109 -6.95 -2.10 -27.31
CA ILE A 109 -5.65 -2.01 -26.62
C ILE A 109 -4.77 -3.23 -26.92
N ALA A 110 -5.32 -4.44 -26.89
CA ALA A 110 -4.56 -5.67 -27.11
C ALA A 110 -3.95 -5.76 -28.51
N ARG A 111 -4.51 -5.06 -29.51
CA ARG A 111 -3.93 -4.96 -30.87
C ARG A 111 -2.62 -4.19 -30.92
N LEU A 112 -2.29 -3.40 -29.91
CA LEU A 112 -1.01 -2.70 -29.80
C LEU A 112 0.15 -3.66 -29.44
N PHE A 113 -0.17 -4.91 -29.08
CA PHE A 113 0.79 -5.92 -28.65
C PHE A 113 0.82 -7.11 -29.61
N PRO A 114 1.90 -7.91 -29.68
CA PRO A 114 2.04 -9.02 -30.62
C PRO A 114 1.16 -10.23 -30.21
N MET A 115 -0.15 -10.07 -30.26
CA MET A 115 -1.15 -11.11 -29.98
C MET A 115 -2.03 -11.38 -31.21
N ASN A 116 -2.21 -12.65 -31.56
CA ASN A 116 -3.18 -13.04 -32.59
C ASN A 116 -4.63 -12.94 -32.06
N ARG A 117 -5.62 -13.07 -32.94
CA ARG A 117 -7.04 -12.91 -32.61
C ARG A 117 -7.52 -13.88 -31.51
N ALA A 118 -7.08 -15.13 -31.56
CA ALA A 118 -7.48 -16.14 -30.56
C ALA A 118 -6.89 -15.80 -29.19
N GLN A 119 -5.59 -15.44 -29.13
CA GLN A 119 -4.91 -15.01 -27.92
C GLN A 119 -5.56 -13.78 -27.29
N ARG A 120 -5.92 -12.77 -28.11
CA ARG A 120 -6.60 -11.56 -27.59
C ARG A 120 -7.95 -11.91 -26.97
N ARG A 121 -8.78 -12.73 -27.67
CA ARG A 121 -10.10 -13.15 -27.15
C ARG A 121 -9.96 -13.85 -25.80
N GLN A 122 -9.09 -14.83 -25.71
CA GLN A 122 -8.82 -15.57 -24.45
C GLN A 122 -8.35 -14.59 -23.36
N ARG A 123 -7.41 -13.71 -23.70
CA ARG A 123 -6.85 -12.76 -22.71
C ARG A 123 -7.87 -11.76 -22.21
N ILE A 124 -8.75 -11.28 -23.06
CA ILE A 124 -9.85 -10.38 -22.68
C ILE A 124 -10.80 -11.09 -21.71
N GLU A 125 -11.16 -12.33 -21.97
CA GLU A 125 -12.00 -13.12 -21.08
C GLU A 125 -11.33 -13.36 -19.71
N GLU A 126 -10.03 -13.69 -19.70
CA GLU A 126 -9.23 -13.81 -18.48
C GLU A 126 -9.24 -12.49 -17.68
N MET A 127 -9.02 -11.36 -18.33
CA MET A 127 -8.96 -10.05 -17.69
C MET A 127 -10.31 -9.61 -17.13
N LEU A 128 -11.40 -9.77 -17.90
CA LEU A 128 -12.74 -9.42 -17.43
C LEU A 128 -13.17 -10.28 -16.24
N SER A 129 -12.78 -11.54 -16.23
CA SER A 129 -13.00 -12.43 -15.09
C SER A 129 -12.18 -12.01 -13.88
N LEU A 130 -10.89 -11.71 -14.06
CA LEU A 130 -9.98 -11.28 -13.00
C LEU A 130 -10.49 -10.01 -12.28
N VAL A 131 -10.98 -9.04 -13.05
CA VAL A 131 -11.43 -7.76 -12.49
C VAL A 131 -12.91 -7.73 -12.14
N GLY A 132 -13.63 -8.86 -12.23
CA GLY A 132 -15.06 -8.97 -11.88
C GLY A 132 -15.97 -8.13 -12.77
N LEU A 133 -15.67 -8.02 -14.07
CA LEU A 133 -16.47 -7.28 -15.06
C LEU A 133 -17.09 -8.17 -16.14
N LYS A 134 -17.09 -9.50 -15.96
CA LYS A 134 -17.64 -10.43 -16.96
C LYS A 134 -19.12 -10.17 -17.23
N ASP A 135 -19.92 -9.92 -16.21
CA ASP A 135 -21.36 -9.64 -16.34
C ASP A 135 -21.66 -8.29 -17.00
N ALA A 136 -20.65 -7.41 -17.10
CA ALA A 136 -20.75 -6.09 -17.72
C ALA A 136 -20.06 -6.02 -19.10
N GLU A 137 -19.61 -7.13 -19.67
CA GLU A 137 -18.80 -7.20 -20.89
C GLU A 137 -19.46 -6.56 -22.12
N THR A 138 -20.81 -6.55 -22.17
CA THR A 138 -21.60 -5.97 -23.26
C THR A 138 -22.14 -4.57 -22.93
N ARG A 139 -21.99 -4.10 -21.69
CA ARG A 139 -22.45 -2.78 -21.25
C ARG A 139 -21.46 -1.70 -21.71
N ARG A 140 -21.95 -0.55 -22.17
CA ARG A 140 -21.09 0.59 -22.53
C ARG A 140 -20.34 1.16 -21.32
N ILE A 141 -19.06 1.48 -21.49
CA ILE A 141 -18.18 2.00 -20.43
C ILE A 141 -18.69 3.32 -19.86
N GLY A 142 -19.36 4.16 -20.67
CA GLY A 142 -19.95 5.42 -20.19
C GLY A 142 -20.99 5.28 -19.09
N GLY A 143 -21.51 4.07 -18.87
CA GLY A 143 -22.41 3.77 -17.74
C GLY A 143 -21.73 3.09 -16.54
N PHE A 144 -20.40 3.01 -16.50
CA PHE A 144 -19.66 2.39 -15.41
C PHE A 144 -19.55 3.31 -14.19
N SER A 145 -19.58 2.70 -12.99
CA SER A 145 -19.19 3.40 -11.77
C SER A 145 -17.68 3.66 -11.76
N GLY A 146 -17.21 4.55 -10.89
CA GLY A 146 -15.77 4.80 -10.71
C GLY A 146 -14.99 3.53 -10.39
N GLY A 147 -15.52 2.65 -9.53
CA GLY A 147 -14.89 1.35 -9.22
C GLY A 147 -14.82 0.42 -10.42
N MET A 148 -15.86 0.37 -11.27
CA MET A 148 -15.82 -0.39 -12.52
C MET A 148 -14.79 0.17 -13.50
N GLN A 149 -14.65 1.48 -13.59
CA GLN A 149 -13.63 2.13 -14.43
C GLN A 149 -12.22 1.83 -13.94
N GLN A 150 -11.96 1.92 -12.64
CA GLN A 150 -10.65 1.56 -12.06
C GLN A 150 -10.32 0.08 -12.32
N ARG A 151 -11.26 -0.83 -12.13
CA ARG A 151 -11.08 -2.26 -12.42
C ARG A 151 -10.82 -2.53 -13.90
N LEU A 152 -11.53 -1.85 -14.81
CA LEU A 152 -11.26 -1.92 -16.25
C LEU A 152 -9.86 -1.38 -16.60
N GLY A 153 -9.42 -0.32 -15.93
CA GLY A 153 -8.07 0.24 -16.07
C GLY A 153 -6.98 -0.74 -15.65
N ILE A 154 -7.19 -1.52 -14.58
CA ILE A 154 -6.28 -2.62 -14.19
C ILE A 154 -6.28 -3.71 -15.27
N ALA A 155 -7.45 -4.11 -15.82
CA ALA A 155 -7.53 -5.07 -16.90
C ALA A 155 -6.75 -4.61 -18.14
N GLN A 156 -6.91 -3.33 -18.52
CA GLN A 156 -6.13 -2.69 -19.58
C GLN A 156 -4.63 -2.75 -19.31
N ALA A 157 -4.21 -2.37 -18.11
CA ALA A 157 -2.80 -2.34 -17.74
C ALA A 157 -2.14 -3.73 -17.71
N LEU A 158 -2.93 -4.79 -17.45
CA LEU A 158 -2.47 -6.18 -17.39
C LEU A 158 -2.64 -6.96 -18.70
N ILE A 159 -3.26 -6.38 -19.74
CA ILE A 159 -3.66 -7.12 -20.96
C ILE A 159 -2.49 -7.81 -21.65
N HIS A 160 -1.31 -7.20 -21.66
CA HIS A 160 -0.09 -7.70 -22.30
C HIS A 160 0.83 -8.50 -21.39
N ARG A 161 0.38 -8.88 -20.18
CA ARG A 161 1.13 -9.65 -19.17
C ARG A 161 2.46 -9.00 -18.74
N PRO A 162 2.44 -7.73 -18.33
CA PRO A 162 3.65 -7.06 -17.88
C PRO A 162 4.17 -7.66 -16.57
N PRO A 163 5.49 -7.68 -16.34
CA PRO A 163 6.06 -8.09 -15.05
C PRO A 163 5.86 -7.05 -13.93
N VAL A 164 5.57 -5.79 -14.27
CA VAL A 164 5.37 -4.69 -13.31
C VAL A 164 4.06 -3.94 -13.60
N LEU A 165 3.32 -3.60 -12.55
CA LEU A 165 2.09 -2.81 -12.60
C LEU A 165 2.23 -1.56 -11.73
N PHE A 166 2.13 -0.38 -12.33
CA PHE A 166 2.07 0.90 -11.64
C PHE A 166 0.62 1.34 -11.46
N LEU A 167 0.24 1.66 -10.22
CA LEU A 167 -1.09 2.13 -9.85
C LEU A 167 -0.95 3.49 -9.15
N ASP A 168 -1.44 4.56 -9.79
CA ASP A 168 -1.36 5.91 -9.23
C ASP A 168 -2.67 6.28 -8.55
N GLU A 169 -2.68 6.25 -7.20
CA GLU A 169 -3.84 6.59 -6.36
C GLU A 169 -5.15 5.87 -6.75
N PRO A 170 -5.16 4.55 -6.98
CA PRO A 170 -6.27 3.84 -7.64
C PRO A 170 -7.57 3.83 -6.81
N THR A 171 -7.50 4.14 -5.52
CA THR A 171 -8.64 4.09 -4.58
C THR A 171 -9.20 5.45 -4.21
N SER A 172 -8.55 6.55 -4.62
CA SER A 172 -8.79 7.91 -4.11
C SER A 172 -10.22 8.44 -4.36
N SER A 173 -10.88 7.98 -5.42
CA SER A 173 -12.22 8.45 -5.83
C SER A 173 -13.32 7.40 -5.61
N LEU A 174 -13.03 6.30 -4.88
CA LEU A 174 -13.97 5.20 -4.70
C LEU A 174 -14.73 5.30 -3.38
N ASP A 175 -15.97 4.82 -3.42
CA ASP A 175 -16.75 4.55 -2.22
C ASP A 175 -16.11 3.40 -1.39
N PRO A 176 -16.46 3.22 -0.12
CA PRO A 176 -15.84 2.20 0.73
C PRO A 176 -15.93 0.77 0.18
N ALA A 177 -17.04 0.40 -0.46
CA ALA A 177 -17.23 -0.94 -1.02
C ALA A 177 -16.33 -1.18 -2.24
N GLY A 178 -16.34 -0.26 -3.22
CA GLY A 178 -15.50 -0.32 -4.41
C GLY A 178 -14.01 -0.26 -4.08
N ARG A 179 -13.63 0.52 -3.05
CA ARG A 179 -12.27 0.56 -2.53
C ARG A 179 -11.85 -0.80 -1.99
N TYR A 180 -12.71 -1.45 -1.20
CA TYR A 180 -12.44 -2.76 -0.63
C TYR A 180 -12.20 -3.81 -1.72
N GLU A 181 -13.11 -3.89 -2.71
CA GLU A 181 -13.02 -4.79 -3.85
C GLU A 181 -11.74 -4.58 -4.67
N LEU A 182 -11.35 -3.31 -4.89
CA LEU A 182 -10.14 -2.99 -5.63
C LEU A 182 -8.86 -3.41 -4.87
N LEU A 183 -8.82 -3.21 -3.56
CA LEU A 183 -7.70 -3.64 -2.73
C LEU A 183 -7.58 -5.17 -2.68
N ASP A 184 -8.69 -5.90 -2.64
CA ASP A 184 -8.69 -7.36 -2.74
C ASP A 184 -8.16 -7.84 -4.09
N LEU A 185 -8.56 -7.19 -5.18
CA LEU A 185 -8.00 -7.45 -6.51
C LEU A 185 -6.48 -7.22 -6.52
N ILE A 186 -5.99 -6.08 -6.01
CA ILE A 186 -4.56 -5.77 -5.94
C ILE A 186 -3.82 -6.83 -5.11
N SER A 187 -4.39 -7.24 -3.98
CA SER A 187 -3.82 -8.28 -3.12
C SER A 187 -3.70 -9.63 -3.83
N SER A 188 -4.67 -9.98 -4.67
CA SER A 188 -4.66 -11.22 -5.46
C SER A 188 -3.56 -11.30 -6.52
N LEU A 189 -3.01 -10.14 -6.93
CA LEU A 189 -1.92 -10.05 -7.90
C LEU A 189 -0.54 -10.37 -7.29
N ARG A 190 -0.44 -10.46 -5.96
CA ARG A 190 0.81 -10.75 -5.25
C ARG A 190 1.46 -12.03 -5.74
N GLY A 191 2.76 -11.98 -6.02
CA GLY A 191 3.52 -13.10 -6.55
C GLY A 191 3.32 -13.36 -8.04
N GLN A 192 2.30 -12.79 -8.68
CA GLN A 192 2.05 -12.92 -10.12
C GLN A 192 2.66 -11.76 -10.91
N VAL A 193 2.58 -10.55 -10.38
CA VAL A 193 3.14 -9.32 -10.94
C VAL A 193 3.69 -8.47 -9.80
N THR A 194 4.72 -7.68 -10.07
CA THR A 194 5.20 -6.68 -9.11
C THR A 194 4.28 -5.48 -9.16
N VAL A 195 3.69 -5.09 -8.05
CA VAL A 195 2.80 -3.92 -7.99
C VAL A 195 3.50 -2.77 -7.29
N PHE A 196 3.55 -1.61 -7.94
CA PHE A 196 3.94 -0.34 -7.35
C PHE A 196 2.70 0.53 -7.18
N LEU A 197 2.24 0.67 -5.94
CA LEU A 197 1.00 1.37 -5.58
C LEU A 197 1.32 2.69 -4.92
N SER A 198 0.93 3.83 -5.50
CA SER A 198 0.95 5.11 -4.80
C SER A 198 -0.35 5.34 -4.04
N SER A 199 -0.26 5.86 -2.83
CA SER A 199 -1.44 6.28 -2.05
C SER A 199 -1.09 7.36 -1.03
N HIS A 200 -2.07 8.16 -0.65
CA HIS A 200 -2.03 9.00 0.55
C HIS A 200 -2.86 8.40 1.69
N ILE A 201 -3.50 7.24 1.45
CA ILE A 201 -4.38 6.56 2.39
C ILE A 201 -3.61 5.41 3.03
N LEU A 202 -3.24 5.59 4.29
CA LEU A 202 -2.39 4.64 5.02
C LEU A 202 -3.05 3.26 5.16
N ALA A 203 -4.35 3.21 5.43
CA ALA A 203 -5.09 1.95 5.59
C ALA A 203 -5.05 1.07 4.33
N ASP A 204 -4.97 1.66 3.12
CA ASP A 204 -4.82 0.90 1.88
C ASP A 204 -3.45 0.23 1.80
N ILE A 205 -2.40 1.01 2.09
CA ILE A 205 -1.02 0.55 2.09
C ILE A 205 -0.83 -0.57 3.12
N GLU A 206 -1.34 -0.38 4.34
CA GLU A 206 -1.25 -1.37 5.43
C GLU A 206 -1.93 -2.69 5.05
N ARG A 207 -3.05 -2.61 4.34
CA ARG A 207 -3.82 -3.79 3.94
C ARG A 207 -3.14 -4.64 2.89
N VAL A 208 -2.53 -4.04 1.85
CA VAL A 208 -2.11 -4.78 0.66
C VAL A 208 -0.61 -4.85 0.43
N CYS A 209 0.20 -3.94 1.03
CA CYS A 209 1.61 -3.83 0.71
C CYS A 209 2.49 -4.71 1.60
N ASP A 210 3.54 -5.27 1.01
CA ASP A 210 4.57 -6.05 1.71
C ASP A 210 5.70 -5.14 2.21
N THR A 211 6.01 -4.11 1.40
CA THR A 211 7.07 -3.13 1.63
C THR A 211 6.50 -1.74 1.41
N ILE A 212 6.92 -0.79 2.21
CA ILE A 212 6.41 0.58 2.22
C ILE A 212 7.57 1.54 2.06
N GLY A 213 7.49 2.44 1.08
CA GLY A 213 8.33 3.61 0.95
C GLY A 213 7.55 4.86 1.34
N ILE A 214 8.08 5.68 2.24
CA ILE A 214 7.47 6.94 2.67
C ILE A 214 8.19 8.10 2.00
N ILE A 215 7.43 8.93 1.26
CA ILE A 215 7.94 10.12 0.59
C ILE A 215 7.30 11.39 1.16
N ARG A 216 8.11 12.42 1.36
CA ARG A 216 7.69 13.76 1.79
C ARG A 216 8.49 14.84 1.04
N GLU A 217 7.82 15.81 0.44
CA GLU A 217 8.44 16.94 -0.25
C GLU A 217 9.55 16.53 -1.24
N GLY A 218 9.24 15.48 -2.04
CA GLY A 218 10.16 14.94 -3.03
C GLY A 218 11.30 14.09 -2.46
N GLU A 219 11.34 13.82 -1.17
CA GLU A 219 12.40 13.06 -0.49
C GLU A 219 11.88 11.73 0.03
N LEU A 220 12.58 10.63 -0.26
CA LEU A 220 12.32 9.32 0.32
C LEU A 220 12.86 9.30 1.75
N LEU A 221 11.96 9.19 2.74
CA LEU A 221 12.32 9.19 4.16
C LEU A 221 12.77 7.80 4.64
N LEU A 222 12.09 6.75 4.17
CA LEU A 222 12.44 5.38 4.52
C LEU A 222 11.83 4.37 3.53
N VAL A 223 12.41 3.18 3.49
CA VAL A 223 11.82 1.97 2.91
C VAL A 223 11.95 0.85 3.94
N ALA A 224 10.85 0.19 4.26
CA ALA A 224 10.85 -0.94 5.21
C ALA A 224 9.76 -1.95 4.87
N GLY A 225 9.94 -3.19 5.28
CA GLY A 225 8.86 -4.18 5.29
C GLY A 225 7.72 -3.73 6.20
N ARG A 226 6.47 -3.97 5.81
CA ARG A 226 5.30 -3.57 6.62
C ARG A 226 5.40 -4.10 8.06
N ASP A 227 5.68 -5.40 8.21
CA ASP A 227 5.71 -6.03 9.52
C ASP A 227 6.93 -5.58 10.35
N GLU A 228 8.07 -5.31 9.69
CA GLU A 228 9.25 -4.70 10.31
C GLU A 228 8.92 -3.30 10.84
N LEU A 229 8.26 -2.49 10.02
CA LEU A 229 7.86 -1.13 10.39
C LEU A 229 6.94 -1.15 11.63
N LEU A 230 5.89 -1.96 11.57
CA LEU A 230 4.96 -2.12 12.69
C LEU A 230 5.66 -2.65 13.97
N SER A 231 6.63 -3.54 13.82
CA SER A 231 7.40 -4.08 14.96
C SER A 231 8.38 -3.06 15.53
N ARG A 232 9.08 -2.30 14.67
CA ARG A 232 10.08 -1.30 15.08
C ARG A 232 9.46 -0.12 15.85
N TYR A 233 8.23 0.25 15.50
CA TYR A 233 7.49 1.31 16.18
C TYR A 233 6.41 0.75 17.12
N ALA A 234 6.47 -0.57 17.43
CA ALA A 234 5.55 -1.17 18.38
C ALA A 234 5.56 -0.39 19.70
N THR A 235 4.45 0.24 19.98
CA THR A 235 4.23 0.87 21.28
C THR A 235 3.92 -0.26 22.26
N ASN A 236 4.65 -0.29 23.38
CA ASN A 236 4.35 -1.22 24.46
C ASN A 236 3.11 -0.71 25.23
N VAL A 237 1.99 -0.58 24.53
CA VAL A 237 0.73 -0.07 25.09
C VAL A 237 -0.32 -1.16 25.11
N ILE A 238 -0.94 -1.33 26.28
CA ILE A 238 -2.09 -2.21 26.47
C ILE A 238 -3.34 -1.33 26.58
N ALA A 239 -4.37 -1.62 25.77
CA ALA A 239 -5.69 -1.05 25.93
C ALA A 239 -6.62 -2.05 26.65
N LEU A 240 -7.28 -1.56 27.68
CA LEU A 240 -8.27 -2.29 28.46
C LEU A 240 -9.60 -1.55 28.32
N GLU A 241 -10.65 -2.21 27.89
CA GLU A 241 -12.01 -1.70 27.98
C GLU A 241 -12.71 -2.44 29.13
N ILE A 242 -13.02 -1.69 30.19
CA ILE A 242 -13.65 -2.19 31.39
C ILE A 242 -15.17 -2.10 31.25
N ASP A 243 -15.90 -3.06 31.81
CA ASP A 243 -17.35 -2.98 31.86
C ASP A 243 -17.80 -1.75 32.64
N ARG A 244 -18.86 -1.07 32.15
CA ARG A 244 -19.33 0.19 32.74
C ARG A 244 -19.81 0.03 34.19
N ASP A 245 -20.30 -1.13 34.55
CA ASP A 245 -20.76 -1.42 35.92
C ASP A 245 -19.61 -1.47 36.92
N CYS A 246 -18.38 -1.67 36.42
CA CYS A 246 -17.16 -1.71 37.23
C CYS A 246 -16.45 -0.33 37.38
N LEU A 247 -16.98 0.74 36.79
CA LEU A 247 -16.37 2.08 36.87
C LEU A 247 -16.08 2.57 38.31
N PRO A 248 -16.91 2.32 39.32
CA PRO A 248 -16.59 2.71 40.71
C PRO A 248 -15.30 2.08 41.26
N LEU A 249 -14.90 0.91 40.75
CA LEU A 249 -13.70 0.19 41.20
C LEU A 249 -12.43 0.62 40.42
N LEU A 250 -12.59 1.40 39.36
CA LEU A 250 -11.53 1.74 38.41
C LEU A 250 -10.39 2.52 39.06
N ASN A 251 -10.70 3.50 39.93
CA ASN A 251 -9.70 4.37 40.53
C ASN A 251 -8.70 3.59 41.40
N ALA A 252 -9.18 2.60 42.15
CA ALA A 252 -8.32 1.77 43.00
C ALA A 252 -7.37 0.90 42.14
N PHE A 253 -7.86 0.35 41.03
CA PHE A 253 -7.05 -0.41 40.08
C PHE A 253 -6.00 0.48 39.40
N VAL A 254 -6.38 1.65 38.90
CA VAL A 254 -5.48 2.60 38.25
C VAL A 254 -4.33 2.98 39.19
N ALA A 255 -4.64 3.35 40.45
CA ALA A 255 -3.66 3.72 41.44
C ALA A 255 -2.66 2.57 41.71
N GLN A 256 -3.12 1.31 41.77
CA GLN A 256 -2.26 0.17 41.96
C GLN A 256 -1.40 -0.15 40.74
N VAL A 257 -1.94 -0.04 39.53
CA VAL A 257 -1.21 -0.28 38.27
C VAL A 257 -0.12 0.77 38.07
N GLU A 258 -0.40 2.04 38.36
CA GLU A 258 0.59 3.13 38.24
C GLU A 258 1.84 2.92 39.11
N THR A 259 1.73 2.20 40.25
CA THR A 259 2.87 1.91 41.11
C THR A 259 3.73 0.74 40.65
N GLN A 260 3.33 0.02 39.61
CA GLN A 260 4.06 -1.16 39.15
C GLN A 260 5.35 -0.78 38.41
N PRO A 261 6.48 -1.45 38.64
CA PRO A 261 7.78 -1.11 38.07
C PRO A 261 7.83 -1.27 36.53
N TRP A 262 6.91 -2.04 35.98
CA TRP A 262 6.80 -2.27 34.53
C TRP A 262 5.88 -1.25 33.81
N VAL A 263 5.30 -0.28 34.52
CA VAL A 263 4.46 0.77 33.94
C VAL A 263 5.27 2.04 33.71
N ALA A 264 5.28 2.53 32.47
CA ALA A 264 5.88 3.82 32.11
C ALA A 264 4.89 4.99 32.25
N GLY A 265 3.61 4.70 32.14
CA GLY A 265 2.55 5.68 32.24
C GLY A 265 1.18 5.04 32.01
N LEU A 266 0.14 5.71 32.48
CA LEU A 266 -1.23 5.26 32.34
C LEU A 266 -2.14 6.44 32.00
N THR A 267 -3.12 6.22 31.10
CA THR A 267 -4.20 7.17 30.82
C THR A 267 -5.53 6.43 30.92
N ALA A 268 -6.47 7.00 31.65
CA ALA A 268 -7.82 6.46 31.78
C ALA A 268 -8.82 7.52 31.26
N ALA A 269 -9.69 7.12 30.35
CA ALA A 269 -10.74 7.96 29.81
C ALA A 269 -12.04 7.11 29.70
N ASN A 270 -13.08 7.52 30.42
CA ASN A 270 -14.30 6.76 30.54
C ASN A 270 -14.03 5.32 31.05
N ASN A 271 -14.37 4.31 30.24
CA ASN A 271 -14.17 2.89 30.55
C ASN A 271 -12.95 2.29 29.83
N VAL A 272 -12.11 3.12 29.20
CA VAL A 272 -10.90 2.66 28.49
C VAL A 272 -9.65 3.13 29.23
N ILE A 273 -8.78 2.18 29.54
CA ILE A 273 -7.46 2.42 30.14
C ILE A 273 -6.40 2.07 29.11
N ARG A 274 -5.41 2.95 28.95
CA ARG A 274 -4.20 2.67 28.19
C ARG A 274 -3.01 2.64 29.12
N VAL A 275 -2.31 1.53 29.17
CA VAL A 275 -1.14 1.31 30.01
C VAL A 275 0.10 1.24 29.12
N ASN A 276 1.01 2.20 29.25
CA ASN A 276 2.33 2.16 28.63
C ASN A 276 3.25 1.31 29.51
N VAL A 277 3.87 0.28 28.95
CA VAL A 277 4.69 -0.67 29.71
C VAL A 277 6.16 -0.62 29.26
N THR A 278 7.08 -0.75 30.22
CA THR A 278 8.52 -0.87 29.98
C THR A 278 8.97 -2.33 29.83
N ASP A 279 8.29 -3.25 30.54
CA ASP A 279 8.53 -4.68 30.47
C ASP A 279 7.25 -5.42 30.10
N THR A 280 7.20 -5.89 28.84
CA THR A 280 6.03 -6.59 28.27
C THR A 280 5.82 -7.97 28.90
N ALA A 281 6.89 -8.65 29.36
CA ALA A 281 6.79 -9.98 29.98
C ALA A 281 6.17 -9.85 31.37
N ALA A 282 6.65 -8.93 32.19
CA ALA A 282 6.11 -8.64 33.52
C ALA A 282 4.64 -8.16 33.41
N ALA A 283 4.32 -7.28 32.48
CA ALA A 283 2.96 -6.79 32.27
C ALA A 283 1.97 -7.92 31.90
N ARG A 284 2.37 -8.84 31.02
CA ARG A 284 1.54 -10.00 30.64
C ARG A 284 1.22 -10.93 31.82
N GLN A 285 2.14 -11.08 32.74
CA GLN A 285 1.95 -11.94 33.91
C GLN A 285 1.16 -11.26 35.02
N ALA A 286 1.35 -9.94 35.22
CA ALA A 286 0.80 -9.22 36.36
C ALA A 286 -0.57 -8.57 36.11
N LEU A 287 -0.83 -8.08 34.88
CA LEU A 287 -1.98 -7.20 34.63
C LEU A 287 -3.33 -7.91 34.79
N LEU A 288 -3.49 -9.11 34.20
CA LEU A 288 -4.73 -9.87 34.29
C LEU A 288 -5.04 -10.34 35.75
N PRO A 289 -4.09 -10.86 36.53
CA PRO A 289 -4.31 -11.11 37.94
C PRO A 289 -4.76 -9.88 38.74
N LEU A 290 -4.18 -8.71 38.50
CA LEU A 290 -4.58 -7.46 39.14
C LEU A 290 -6.03 -7.06 38.80
N LEU A 291 -6.46 -7.23 37.56
CA LEU A 291 -7.85 -6.99 37.14
C LEU A 291 -8.83 -7.89 37.90
N VAL A 292 -8.49 -9.19 38.01
CA VAL A 292 -9.32 -10.16 38.74
C VAL A 292 -9.36 -9.81 40.25
N GLN A 293 -8.24 -9.41 40.85
CA GLN A 293 -8.15 -9.02 42.24
C GLN A 293 -9.05 -7.83 42.58
N HIS A 294 -9.21 -6.89 41.63
CA HIS A 294 -10.10 -5.74 41.80
C HIS A 294 -11.56 -6.01 41.37
N GLY A 295 -11.89 -7.23 40.94
CA GLY A 295 -13.24 -7.58 40.49
C GLY A 295 -13.66 -6.89 39.22
N LEU A 296 -12.73 -6.45 38.38
CA LEU A 296 -13.01 -5.76 37.14
C LEU A 296 -13.35 -6.75 36.03
N LEU A 297 -14.46 -6.50 35.32
CA LEU A 297 -14.87 -7.22 34.13
C LEU A 297 -14.35 -6.49 32.89
N LEU A 298 -13.74 -7.28 31.98
CA LEU A 298 -13.19 -6.78 30.73
C LEU A 298 -14.12 -7.03 29.56
N ASN A 299 -14.40 -5.99 28.77
CA ASN A 299 -15.02 -6.10 27.47
C ASN A 299 -13.95 -6.31 26.37
N ARG A 300 -12.74 -5.73 26.56
CA ARG A 300 -11.64 -5.83 25.60
C ARG A 300 -10.29 -5.76 26.31
N TYR A 301 -9.35 -6.61 25.84
CA TYR A 301 -7.93 -6.59 26.19
C TYR A 301 -7.13 -6.68 24.92
N GLU A 302 -6.33 -5.66 24.62
CA GLU A 302 -5.57 -5.60 23.39
C GLU A 302 -4.20 -4.96 23.59
N TRP A 303 -3.17 -5.61 23.03
CA TRP A 303 -1.89 -4.96 22.82
C TRP A 303 -2.00 -4.08 21.60
N LEU A 304 -1.95 -2.77 21.79
CA LEU A 304 -2.02 -1.83 20.70
C LEU A 304 -0.76 -1.98 19.85
N ARG A 305 -0.98 -2.22 18.56
CA ARG A 305 0.06 -2.04 17.56
C ARG A 305 -0.06 -0.63 17.02
N PRO A 306 1.06 0.08 16.81
CA PRO A 306 0.98 1.38 16.18
C PRO A 306 0.37 1.19 14.79
N THR A 307 -0.50 2.08 14.44
CA THR A 307 -0.98 2.20 13.06
C THR A 307 0.12 2.85 12.22
N LEU A 308 0.12 2.60 10.91
CA LEU A 308 1.02 3.34 10.01
C LEU A 308 0.79 4.85 10.11
N GLU A 309 -0.41 5.28 10.52
CA GLU A 309 -0.73 6.69 10.72
C GLU A 309 0.07 7.31 11.86
N GLU A 310 0.17 6.64 13.00
CA GLU A 310 0.98 7.09 14.14
C GLU A 310 2.47 7.13 13.78
N ILE A 311 2.95 6.12 13.07
CA ILE A 311 4.32 6.06 12.56
C ILE A 311 4.59 7.22 11.58
N PHE A 312 3.67 7.45 10.64
CA PHE A 312 3.78 8.52 9.66
C PHE A 312 3.79 9.90 10.32
N LEU A 313 2.94 10.13 11.34
CA LEU A 313 2.93 11.39 12.09
C LEU A 313 4.25 11.61 12.82
N THR A 314 4.83 10.57 13.42
CA THR A 314 6.15 10.66 14.10
C THR A 314 7.28 10.98 13.13
N LEU A 315 7.26 10.42 11.92
CA LEU A 315 8.26 10.69 10.89
C LEU A 315 8.03 12.03 10.16
N SER A 316 6.85 12.63 10.34
CA SER A 316 6.46 13.88 9.68
C SER A 316 6.74 15.12 10.52
N GLN A 317 7.14 14.95 11.78
CA GLN A 317 7.62 16.02 12.66
C GLN A 317 9.10 16.29 12.39
#